data_a50103e01829f646c7e4e96eea681f8c
#
_entry.id   a50103e01829f646c7e4e96eea681f8c
#
_cell.length_a   1.000
_cell.length_b   1.000
_cell.length_c   1.000
_cell.angle_alpha   90.00
_cell.angle_beta   90.00
_cell.angle_gamma   90.00
#
_symmetry.space_group_name_H-M   'P 1'
#
loop_
_entity.id
_entity.type
_entity.pdbx_description
1 polymer ?
#
loop_
_entity_poly.entity_id
_entity_poly.type
_entity_poly.pdbx_seq_one_letter_code
_entity_poly.pdbx_strand_id
1 'polypeptide(L)'
;HLSTRRQRQMCIRDRLKSAIRDNDPVIFMESELMYGDMGLVPEGEYIIPIGKADIKREGSDVTLISYNKMMKVAHDAADALAESGISAEVIDLRTIRPLDIDTIVDSVKKTNRCVVIDESWPFGGISSEVSYQLQRRAFDYLDAPVLRVNGADASMHYAPNLVENYLPSVHRVVQAVKSVTYA
;
A
#
# COMPACT_ATOMS: atom_id res chain seq x y z
N HIS A 1 25.38 23.57 -7.49
CA HIS A 1 25.86 22.18 -7.49
C HIS A 1 24.85 21.32 -6.72
N LEU A 2 23.87 20.78 -7.44
CA LEU A 2 23.00 19.72 -6.94
C LEU A 2 23.82 18.43 -6.91
N SER A 3 24.32 18.05 -5.75
CA SER A 3 24.92 16.73 -5.54
C SER A 3 23.76 15.73 -5.52
N THR A 4 23.43 15.19 -6.67
CA THR A 4 22.53 14.05 -6.79
C THR A 4 23.19 12.80 -6.20
N ARG A 5 23.19 12.67 -4.88
CA ARG A 5 23.40 11.37 -4.27
C ARG A 5 22.16 10.52 -4.60
N ARG A 6 22.31 9.66 -5.60
CA ARG A 6 21.36 8.60 -5.91
C ARG A 6 21.39 7.61 -4.74
N GLN A 7 20.62 7.83 -3.70
CA GLN A 7 20.41 6.84 -2.65
C GLN A 7 19.16 6.04 -2.98
N ARG A 8 19.28 4.73 -2.75
CA ARG A 8 18.19 3.77 -2.87
C ARG A 8 17.03 4.23 -2.01
N GLN A 9 15.86 4.27 -2.57
CA GLN A 9 14.57 4.68 -2.05
C GLN A 9 14.56 5.63 -0.84
N MET A 10 13.97 6.78 -1.04
CA MET A 10 13.77 7.85 -0.05
C MET A 10 13.22 7.35 1.30
N CYS A 11 12.33 6.35 1.27
CA CYS A 11 11.67 5.82 2.46
C CYS A 11 12.55 4.88 3.30
N ILE A 12 13.49 4.15 2.71
CA ILE A 12 14.33 3.17 3.45
C ILE A 12 15.26 3.91 4.43
N ARG A 13 16.00 4.90 3.96
CA ARG A 13 16.93 5.67 4.80
C ARG A 13 16.25 6.26 6.03
N ASP A 14 15.08 6.87 5.83
CA ASP A 14 14.44 7.68 6.85
C ASP A 14 13.61 6.83 7.81
N ARG A 15 13.06 5.72 7.35
CA ARG A 15 12.43 4.69 8.20
C ARG A 15 13.49 3.92 9.01
N LEU A 16 14.62 3.57 8.40
CA LEU A 16 15.70 2.89 9.12
C LEU A 16 16.26 3.76 10.25
N LYS A 17 16.39 5.06 10.02
CA LYS A 17 16.78 5.99 11.10
C LYS A 17 15.76 6.02 12.23
N SER A 18 14.47 6.00 11.93
CA SER A 18 13.42 5.91 12.94
C SER A 18 13.51 4.60 13.72
N ALA A 19 13.72 3.48 13.04
CA ALA A 19 13.87 2.17 13.68
C ALA A 19 15.10 2.08 14.59
N ILE A 20 16.24 2.67 14.17
CA ILE A 20 17.47 2.71 15.00
C ILE A 20 17.29 3.57 16.25
N ARG A 21 16.46 4.62 16.17
CA ARG A 21 16.23 5.57 17.26
C ARG A 21 15.06 5.19 18.17
N ASP A 22 14.33 4.15 17.82
CA ASP A 22 13.26 3.63 18.65
C ASP A 22 13.84 2.91 19.88
N ASN A 23 13.14 3.01 21.00
CA ASN A 23 13.54 2.35 22.24
C ASN A 23 13.12 0.87 22.28
N ASP A 24 12.18 0.49 21.42
CA ASP A 24 11.67 -0.87 21.32
C ASP A 24 12.38 -1.64 20.19
N PRO A 25 12.43 -2.97 20.25
CA PRO A 25 12.91 -3.79 19.15
C PRO A 25 12.05 -3.59 17.89
N VAL A 26 12.66 -3.20 16.76
CA VAL A 26 11.99 -2.98 15.49
C VAL A 26 12.39 -4.04 14.47
N ILE A 27 11.40 -4.74 13.90
CA ILE A 27 11.61 -5.61 12.74
C ILE A 27 11.47 -4.75 11.48
N PHE A 28 12.57 -4.54 10.77
CA PHE A 28 12.62 -3.75 9.55
C PHE A 28 12.71 -4.67 8.33
N MET A 29 11.62 -4.71 7.53
CA MET A 29 11.52 -5.60 6.38
C MET A 29 11.72 -4.84 5.06
N GLU A 30 12.60 -5.34 4.21
CA GLU A 30 12.92 -4.78 2.91
C GLU A 30 12.56 -5.77 1.78
N SER A 31 12.30 -5.23 0.59
CA SER A 31 12.13 -6.03 -0.62
C SER A 31 13.39 -5.91 -1.48
N GLU A 32 14.05 -7.03 -1.76
CA GLU A 32 15.23 -7.07 -2.65
C GLU A 32 14.92 -6.53 -4.05
N LEU A 33 13.72 -6.78 -4.56
CA LEU A 33 13.28 -6.31 -5.87
C LEU A 33 13.26 -4.79 -6.00
N MET A 34 13.22 -4.07 -4.87
CA MET A 34 13.23 -2.61 -4.83
C MET A 34 14.63 -2.00 -4.66
N TYR A 35 15.69 -2.82 -4.54
CA TYR A 35 17.04 -2.29 -4.35
C TYR A 35 17.59 -1.52 -5.55
N GLY A 36 17.02 -1.74 -6.73
CA GLY A 36 17.36 -1.01 -7.97
C GLY A 36 16.60 0.31 -8.13
N ASP A 37 15.54 0.54 -7.37
CA ASP A 37 14.70 1.71 -7.50
C ASP A 37 15.44 2.98 -7.04
N MET A 38 15.30 4.04 -7.81
CA MET A 38 15.92 5.33 -7.54
C MET A 38 14.87 6.40 -7.31
N GLY A 39 15.13 7.31 -6.36
CA GLY A 39 14.25 8.44 -6.08
C GLY A 39 15.03 9.65 -5.59
N LEU A 40 14.38 10.80 -5.59
CA LEU A 40 14.92 12.02 -4.98
C LEU A 40 14.95 11.85 -3.47
N VAL A 41 16.06 12.22 -2.86
CA VAL A 41 16.23 12.18 -1.41
C VAL A 41 16.33 13.62 -0.91
N PRO A 42 15.48 14.06 0.02
CA PRO A 42 15.56 15.40 0.60
C PRO A 42 16.93 15.65 1.23
N GLU A 43 17.44 16.87 1.09
CA GLU A 43 18.61 17.29 1.83
C GLU A 43 18.27 17.49 3.31
N GLY A 44 19.25 17.22 4.19
CA GLY A 44 19.11 17.39 5.63
C GLY A 44 18.58 16.15 6.36
N GLU A 45 18.15 16.36 7.58
CA GLU A 45 17.61 15.32 8.44
C GLU A 45 16.09 15.26 8.28
N TYR A 46 15.63 14.11 7.81
CA TYR A 46 14.22 13.78 7.69
C TYR A 46 13.98 12.40 8.32
N ILE A 47 12.95 12.29 9.13
CA ILE A 47 12.58 11.05 9.83
C ILE A 47 11.12 10.76 9.52
N ILE A 48 10.84 9.50 9.15
CA ILE A 48 9.47 9.03 8.97
C ILE A 48 9.02 8.39 10.28
N PRO A 49 7.99 8.91 10.95
CA PRO A 49 7.50 8.33 12.20
C PRO A 49 7.01 6.90 12.03
N ILE A 50 7.32 6.04 12.98
CA ILE A 50 6.75 4.70 13.08
C ILE A 50 5.26 4.82 13.42
N GLY A 51 4.42 3.99 12.80
CA GLY A 51 2.98 4.00 13.03
C GLY A 51 2.22 5.13 12.32
N LYS A 52 2.83 5.75 11.28
CA LYS A 52 2.16 6.74 10.44
C LYS A 52 2.14 6.29 8.98
N ALA A 53 0.92 6.18 8.45
CA ALA A 53 0.68 5.95 7.03
C ALA A 53 0.91 7.24 6.22
N ASP A 54 0.99 7.10 4.91
CA ASP A 54 1.20 8.21 3.99
C ASP A 54 0.20 8.16 2.83
N ILE A 55 -0.52 9.24 2.62
CA ILE A 55 -1.36 9.40 1.44
C ILE A 55 -0.45 9.83 0.29
N LYS A 56 -0.17 8.88 -0.60
CA LYS A 56 0.72 9.08 -1.76
C LYS A 56 0.03 9.76 -2.92
N ARG A 57 -1.28 9.63 -3.00
CA ARG A 57 -2.14 10.24 -4.00
C ARG A 57 -3.48 10.51 -3.37
N GLU A 58 -3.97 11.73 -3.50
CA GLU A 58 -5.33 12.10 -3.12
C GLU A 58 -6.34 11.56 -4.14
N GLY A 59 -7.51 11.17 -3.66
CA GLY A 59 -8.61 10.67 -4.46
C GLY A 59 -9.96 10.78 -3.78
N SER A 60 -11.05 10.57 -4.51
CA SER A 60 -12.41 10.75 -4.03
C SER A 60 -13.33 9.54 -4.17
N ASP A 61 -13.01 8.57 -5.02
CA ASP A 61 -13.96 7.53 -5.42
C ASP A 61 -13.69 6.17 -4.80
N VAL A 62 -12.42 5.87 -4.49
CA VAL A 62 -11.98 4.62 -3.87
C VAL A 62 -10.66 4.82 -3.15
N THR A 63 -10.46 4.14 -2.01
CA THR A 63 -9.18 4.07 -1.31
C THR A 63 -8.46 2.77 -1.69
N LEU A 64 -7.23 2.90 -2.21
CA LEU A 64 -6.29 1.80 -2.43
C LEU A 64 -5.28 1.78 -1.30
N ILE A 65 -5.19 0.68 -0.58
CA ILE A 65 -4.27 0.52 0.55
C ILE A 65 -3.22 -0.51 0.20
N SER A 66 -1.96 -0.17 0.39
CA SER A 66 -0.87 -1.11 0.16
C SER A 66 0.37 -0.76 0.98
N TYR A 67 1.41 -1.53 0.81
CA TYR A 67 2.73 -1.33 1.42
C TYR A 67 3.83 -2.03 0.61
N ASN A 68 5.08 -1.62 0.87
CA ASN A 68 6.26 -2.21 0.24
C ASN A 68 6.18 -2.19 -1.31
N LYS A 69 6.63 -3.24 -2.00
CA LYS A 69 6.67 -3.31 -3.47
C LYS A 69 5.30 -3.23 -4.14
N MET A 70 4.23 -3.63 -3.44
CA MET A 70 2.87 -3.54 -3.98
C MET A 70 2.36 -2.10 -4.11
N MET A 71 3.05 -1.13 -3.52
CA MET A 71 2.78 0.29 -3.77
C MET A 71 2.92 0.67 -5.24
N LYS A 72 3.85 0.04 -5.97
CA LYS A 72 3.96 0.24 -7.42
C LYS A 72 2.70 -0.21 -8.15
N VAL A 73 2.20 -1.40 -7.83
CA VAL A 73 0.94 -1.90 -8.40
C VAL A 73 -0.23 -0.97 -8.07
N ALA A 74 -0.27 -0.43 -6.84
CA ALA A 74 -1.31 0.50 -6.42
C ALA A 74 -1.26 1.82 -7.22
N HIS A 75 -0.07 2.38 -7.46
CA HIS A 75 0.10 3.59 -8.26
C HIS A 75 -0.25 3.36 -9.73
N ASP A 76 0.28 2.30 -10.34
CA ASP A 76 0.01 1.97 -11.74
C ASP A 76 -1.50 1.69 -11.94
N ALA A 77 -2.17 1.07 -10.97
CA ALA A 77 -3.62 0.87 -11.02
C ALA A 77 -4.40 2.19 -10.88
N ALA A 78 -3.95 3.09 -10.00
CA ALA A 78 -4.57 4.40 -9.84
C ALA A 78 -4.44 5.26 -11.12
N ASP A 79 -3.33 5.13 -11.84
CA ASP A 79 -3.15 5.80 -13.13
C ASP A 79 -4.10 5.24 -14.19
N ALA A 80 -4.20 3.91 -14.31
CA ALA A 80 -5.14 3.26 -15.23
C ALA A 80 -6.62 3.56 -14.90
N LEU A 81 -6.96 3.70 -13.62
CA LEU A 81 -8.29 4.10 -13.16
C LEU A 81 -8.62 5.55 -13.51
N ALA A 82 -7.63 6.45 -13.41
CA ALA A 82 -7.80 7.85 -13.77
C ALA A 82 -8.12 8.03 -15.27
N GLU A 83 -7.56 7.20 -16.16
CA GLU A 83 -7.91 7.18 -17.58
C GLU A 83 -9.39 6.81 -17.81
N SER A 84 -9.99 6.08 -16.87
CA SER A 84 -11.41 5.71 -16.88
C SER A 84 -12.29 6.67 -16.06
N GLY A 85 -11.74 7.79 -15.57
CA GLY A 85 -12.45 8.80 -14.80
C GLY A 85 -12.67 8.45 -13.33
N ILE A 86 -11.99 7.44 -12.76
CA ILE A 86 -12.08 7.03 -11.37
C ILE A 86 -10.91 7.62 -10.60
N SER A 87 -11.20 8.42 -9.58
CA SER A 87 -10.21 9.09 -8.72
C SER A 87 -9.86 8.22 -7.51
N ALA A 88 -8.75 7.50 -7.59
CA ALA A 88 -8.29 6.62 -6.52
C ALA A 88 -7.33 7.34 -5.56
N GLU A 89 -7.63 7.27 -4.26
CA GLU A 89 -6.71 7.63 -3.19
C GLU A 89 -5.77 6.47 -2.92
N VAL A 90 -4.46 6.74 -2.80
CA VAL A 90 -3.45 5.70 -2.57
C VAL A 90 -2.75 5.91 -1.25
N ILE A 91 -2.85 4.94 -0.36
CA ILE A 91 -2.25 4.95 0.99
C ILE A 91 -1.13 3.92 1.08
N ASP A 92 0.07 4.39 1.47
CA ASP A 92 1.19 3.55 1.91
C ASP A 92 1.12 3.37 3.43
N LEU A 93 0.88 2.16 3.90
CA LEU A 93 0.82 1.84 5.33
C LEU A 93 2.13 2.13 6.05
N ARG A 94 3.27 2.00 5.38
CA ARG A 94 4.62 2.17 5.94
C ARG A 94 4.94 1.29 7.14
N THR A 95 4.01 1.19 8.08
CA THR A 95 4.14 0.41 9.31
C THR A 95 2.94 -0.51 9.46
N ILE A 96 3.21 -1.79 9.68
CA ILE A 96 2.17 -2.80 9.89
C ILE A 96 1.76 -2.85 11.36
N ARG A 97 2.73 -2.67 12.27
CA ARG A 97 2.48 -2.61 13.71
C ARG A 97 3.46 -1.65 14.36
N PRO A 98 2.96 -0.57 14.99
CA PRO A 98 1.55 -0.17 15.07
C PRO A 98 0.96 0.25 13.71
N LEU A 99 -0.32 -0.08 13.46
CA LEU A 99 -1.04 0.30 12.25
C LEU A 99 -1.69 1.67 12.44
N ASP A 100 -1.50 2.60 11.48
CA ASP A 100 -2.21 3.89 11.45
C ASP A 100 -3.63 3.71 10.90
N ILE A 101 -4.47 3.12 11.71
CA ILE A 101 -5.85 2.83 11.30
C ILE A 101 -6.70 4.09 11.16
N ASP A 102 -6.36 5.16 11.87
CA ASP A 102 -7.14 6.40 11.82
C ASP A 102 -7.03 7.07 10.45
N THR A 103 -5.81 7.15 9.88
CA THR A 103 -5.61 7.63 8.50
C THR A 103 -6.39 6.80 7.48
N ILE A 104 -6.42 5.48 7.65
CA ILE A 104 -7.17 4.57 6.76
C ILE A 104 -8.68 4.82 6.88
N VAL A 105 -9.19 4.93 8.09
CA VAL A 105 -10.62 5.17 8.35
C VAL A 105 -11.06 6.53 7.78
N ASP A 106 -10.26 7.58 7.97
CA ASP A 106 -10.58 8.90 7.46
C ASP A 106 -10.61 8.94 5.92
N SER A 107 -9.71 8.23 5.27
CA SER A 107 -9.73 8.05 3.82
C SER A 107 -11.00 7.31 3.36
N VAL A 108 -11.33 6.19 4.00
CA VAL A 108 -12.54 5.42 3.65
C VAL A 108 -13.82 6.19 3.90
N LYS A 109 -13.89 7.03 4.93
CA LYS A 109 -15.03 7.94 5.13
C LYS A 109 -15.21 8.94 3.99
N LYS A 110 -14.13 9.33 3.34
CA LYS A 110 -14.14 10.23 2.17
C LYS A 110 -14.55 9.52 0.89
N THR A 111 -14.04 8.32 0.67
CA THR A 111 -14.17 7.60 -0.61
C THR A 111 -15.30 6.56 -0.62
N ASN A 112 -15.76 6.11 0.54
CA ASN A 112 -16.79 5.11 0.79
C ASN A 112 -16.50 3.70 0.24
N ARG A 113 -15.34 3.49 -0.37
CA ARG A 113 -14.92 2.23 -1.01
C ARG A 113 -13.46 1.96 -0.76
N CYS A 114 -13.11 0.68 -0.61
CA CYS A 114 -11.74 0.32 -0.29
C CYS A 114 -11.32 -0.99 -0.97
N VAL A 115 -10.11 -0.99 -1.52
CA VAL A 115 -9.40 -2.18 -2.01
C VAL A 115 -8.03 -2.25 -1.35
N VAL A 116 -7.73 -3.38 -0.69
CA VAL A 116 -6.43 -3.63 -0.06
C VAL A 116 -5.60 -4.53 -0.98
N ILE A 117 -4.39 -4.09 -1.29
CA ILE A 117 -3.46 -4.78 -2.19
C ILE A 117 -2.31 -5.32 -1.35
N ASP A 118 -2.18 -6.63 -1.30
CA ASP A 118 -1.26 -7.33 -0.41
C ASP A 118 -0.69 -8.58 -1.12
N GLU A 119 0.62 -8.73 -1.18
CA GLU A 119 1.22 -9.90 -1.81
C GLU A 119 1.15 -11.18 -0.98
N SER A 120 0.77 -11.07 0.30
CA SER A 120 0.62 -12.22 1.19
C SER A 120 -0.57 -13.09 0.80
N TRP A 121 -0.63 -14.26 1.40
CA TRP A 121 -1.79 -15.14 1.26
C TRP A 121 -3.08 -14.47 1.74
N PRO A 122 -4.23 -14.80 1.13
CA PRO A 122 -5.51 -14.21 1.53
C PRO A 122 -5.92 -14.62 2.96
N PHE A 123 -5.49 -15.79 3.42
CA PHE A 123 -5.79 -16.27 4.76
C PHE A 123 -4.75 -15.77 5.78
N GLY A 124 -5.21 -15.06 6.81
CA GLY A 124 -4.36 -14.56 7.89
C GLY A 124 -3.39 -13.44 7.52
N GLY A 125 -3.47 -12.88 6.29
CA GLY A 125 -2.66 -11.76 5.84
C GLY A 125 -3.08 -10.41 6.46
N ILE A 126 -2.23 -9.40 6.29
CA ILE A 126 -2.47 -8.02 6.78
C ILE A 126 -3.74 -7.42 6.19
N SER A 127 -4.06 -7.74 4.94
CA SER A 127 -5.29 -7.32 4.30
C SER A 127 -6.55 -7.78 5.05
N SER A 128 -6.50 -8.92 5.74
CA SER A 128 -7.61 -9.41 6.58
C SER A 128 -7.78 -8.55 7.82
N GLU A 129 -6.68 -8.15 8.47
CA GLU A 129 -6.72 -7.26 9.63
C GLU A 129 -7.24 -5.88 9.25
N VAL A 130 -6.74 -5.30 8.15
CA VAL A 130 -7.23 -4.00 7.63
C VAL A 130 -8.72 -4.06 7.34
N SER A 131 -9.20 -5.11 6.66
CA SER A 131 -10.62 -5.31 6.37
C SER A 131 -11.46 -5.40 7.65
N TYR A 132 -10.99 -6.15 8.65
CA TYR A 132 -11.67 -6.26 9.94
C TYR A 132 -11.74 -4.92 10.68
N GLN A 133 -10.66 -4.16 10.70
CA GLN A 133 -10.62 -2.85 11.35
C GLN A 133 -11.57 -1.86 10.66
N LEU A 134 -11.63 -1.86 9.33
CA LEU A 134 -12.58 -1.05 8.56
C LEU A 134 -14.03 -1.46 8.81
N GLN A 135 -14.32 -2.76 8.83
CA GLN A 135 -15.64 -3.28 9.20
C GLN A 135 -16.08 -2.80 10.58
N ARG A 136 -15.14 -2.72 11.51
CA ARG A 136 -15.40 -2.36 12.90
C ARG A 136 -15.56 -0.85 13.12
N ARG A 137 -14.83 -0.01 12.33
CA ARG A 137 -14.71 1.43 12.59
C ARG A 137 -15.35 2.32 11.53
N ALA A 138 -15.58 1.79 10.34
CA ALA A 138 -16.06 2.55 9.19
C ALA A 138 -17.23 1.85 8.45
N PHE A 139 -17.88 0.87 9.06
CA PHE A 139 -18.97 0.11 8.43
C PHE A 139 -20.05 1.01 7.85
N ASP A 140 -20.50 2.00 8.61
CA ASP A 140 -21.58 2.92 8.22
C ASP A 140 -21.21 3.86 7.04
N TYR A 141 -19.93 3.86 6.65
CA TYR A 141 -19.42 4.66 5.53
C TYR A 141 -19.13 3.83 4.28
N LEU A 142 -19.24 2.50 4.35
CA LEU A 142 -18.91 1.62 3.24
C LEU A 142 -20.12 1.43 2.31
N ASP A 143 -19.98 1.81 1.04
CA ASP A 143 -20.97 1.56 -0.03
C ASP A 143 -20.83 0.15 -0.61
N ALA A 144 -19.70 -0.52 -0.39
CA ALA A 144 -19.40 -1.85 -0.86
C ALA A 144 -18.51 -2.60 0.12
N PRO A 145 -18.46 -3.95 0.07
CA PRO A 145 -17.50 -4.72 0.85
C PRO A 145 -16.05 -4.28 0.58
N VAL A 146 -15.20 -4.28 1.61
CA VAL A 146 -13.76 -4.09 1.43
C VAL A 146 -13.21 -5.27 0.63
N LEU A 147 -12.70 -5.01 -0.58
CA LEU A 147 -12.09 -6.05 -1.39
C LEU A 147 -10.59 -6.16 -1.12
N ARG A 148 -10.08 -7.36 -1.33
CA ARG A 148 -8.67 -7.69 -1.14
C ARG A 148 -8.11 -8.31 -2.41
N VAL A 149 -7.03 -7.76 -2.91
CA VAL A 149 -6.26 -8.32 -4.03
C VAL A 149 -4.97 -8.89 -3.47
N ASN A 150 -5.00 -10.19 -3.18
CA ASN A 150 -3.89 -10.92 -2.56
C ASN A 150 -3.09 -11.74 -3.56
N GLY A 151 -1.93 -12.23 -3.13
CA GLY A 151 -1.26 -13.36 -3.75
C GLY A 151 -2.19 -14.59 -3.82
N ALA A 152 -1.87 -15.55 -4.65
CA ALA A 152 -2.62 -16.80 -4.71
C ALA A 152 -2.48 -17.58 -3.41
N ASP A 153 -3.53 -18.33 -3.02
CA ASP A 153 -3.48 -19.20 -1.85
C ASP A 153 -2.73 -20.51 -2.17
N ALA A 154 -1.46 -20.36 -2.47
CA ALA A 154 -0.56 -21.46 -2.85
C ALA A 154 0.88 -21.08 -2.48
N SER A 155 1.78 -22.06 -2.48
CA SER A 155 3.22 -21.76 -2.34
C SER A 155 3.73 -20.99 -3.56
N MET A 156 4.61 -20.02 -3.33
CA MET A 156 5.23 -19.25 -4.40
C MET A 156 6.00 -20.17 -5.35
N HIS A 157 5.73 -20.03 -6.62
CA HIS A 157 6.45 -20.76 -7.68
C HIS A 157 7.78 -20.09 -8.00
N TYR A 158 8.69 -20.85 -8.62
CA TYR A 158 9.98 -20.32 -9.04
C TYR A 158 9.96 -19.76 -10.47
N ALA A 159 9.17 -20.35 -11.36
CA ALA A 159 9.11 -19.93 -12.77
C ALA A 159 8.47 -18.53 -12.90
N PRO A 160 9.09 -17.57 -13.64
CA PRO A 160 8.64 -16.19 -13.71
C PRO A 160 7.17 -16.02 -14.12
N ASN A 161 6.70 -16.77 -15.12
CA ASN A 161 5.31 -16.73 -15.59
C ASN A 161 4.30 -17.18 -14.51
N LEU A 162 4.71 -18.09 -13.64
CA LEU A 162 3.85 -18.51 -12.51
C LEU A 162 3.89 -17.50 -11.38
N VAL A 163 5.03 -16.83 -11.16
CA VAL A 163 5.15 -15.72 -10.20
C VAL A 163 4.25 -14.56 -10.59
N GLU A 164 4.20 -14.19 -11.88
CA GLU A 164 3.29 -13.16 -12.39
C GLU A 164 1.82 -13.49 -12.13
N ASN A 165 1.43 -14.74 -12.31
CA ASN A 165 0.06 -15.20 -12.03
C ASN A 165 -0.25 -15.27 -10.52
N TYR A 166 0.79 -15.46 -9.70
CA TYR A 166 0.66 -15.53 -8.25
C TYR A 166 0.43 -14.16 -7.62
N LEU A 167 1.18 -13.14 -8.03
CA LEU A 167 1.18 -11.82 -7.42
C LEU A 167 -0.05 -10.98 -7.80
N PRO A 168 -0.45 -10.02 -6.96
CA PRO A 168 -1.38 -8.96 -7.36
C PRO A 168 -0.90 -8.25 -8.62
N SER A 169 -1.81 -7.97 -9.54
CA SER A 169 -1.52 -7.24 -10.78
C SER A 169 -2.41 -6.01 -10.91
N VAL A 170 -1.97 -5.03 -11.70
CA VAL A 170 -2.74 -3.82 -12.04
C VAL A 170 -4.15 -4.19 -12.54
N HIS A 171 -4.23 -5.16 -13.46
CA HIS A 171 -5.50 -5.62 -14.01
C HIS A 171 -6.44 -6.14 -12.92
N ARG A 172 -5.96 -6.96 -11.97
CA ARG A 172 -6.78 -7.48 -10.86
C ARG A 172 -7.26 -6.36 -9.93
N VAL A 173 -6.42 -5.35 -9.68
CA VAL A 173 -6.80 -4.18 -8.86
C VAL A 173 -7.87 -3.36 -9.57
N VAL A 174 -7.68 -3.04 -10.86
CA VAL A 174 -8.67 -2.30 -11.65
C VAL A 174 -10.01 -3.02 -11.69
N GLN A 175 -10.03 -4.34 -11.87
CA GLN A 175 -11.25 -5.13 -11.82
C GLN A 175 -11.93 -5.08 -10.44
N ALA A 176 -11.14 -5.21 -9.37
CA ALA A 176 -11.66 -5.09 -8.00
C ALA A 176 -12.29 -3.71 -7.75
N VAL A 177 -11.62 -2.63 -8.20
CA VAL A 177 -12.17 -1.27 -8.08
C VAL A 177 -13.47 -1.13 -8.87
N LYS A 178 -13.50 -1.56 -10.15
CA LYS A 178 -14.71 -1.49 -10.96
C LYS A 178 -15.89 -2.24 -10.33
N SER A 179 -15.65 -3.37 -9.66
CA SER A 179 -16.71 -4.11 -8.98
C SER A 179 -17.27 -3.39 -7.75
N VAL A 180 -16.49 -2.56 -7.04
CA VAL A 180 -16.97 -1.78 -5.89
C VAL A 180 -17.48 -0.38 -6.28
N THR A 181 -17.12 0.12 -7.45
CA THR A 181 -17.62 1.39 -7.99
C THR A 181 -18.81 1.20 -8.93
N TYR A 182 -19.15 -0.05 -9.24
CA TYR A 182 -20.25 -0.43 -10.16
C TYR A 182 -20.07 0.16 -11.58
N ALA A 183 -18.79 0.32 -12.01
CA ALA A 183 -18.38 0.92 -13.29
C ALA A 183 -18.00 -0.14 -14.35
#